data_1c7c4d9e2fa1c2c2854a3ffacf80909f
#
_entry.id   1c7c4d9e2fa1c2c2854a3ffacf80909f
#
_cell.length_a   1.000
_cell.length_b   1.000
_cell.length_c   1.000
_cell.angle_alpha   90.00
_cell.angle_beta   90.00
_cell.angle_gamma   90.00
#
_symmetry.space_group_name_H-M   'P 1'
#
loop_
_entity.id
_entity.type
_entity.pdbx_description
1 polymer ?
#
loop_
_entity_poly.entity_id
_entity_poly.type
_entity_poly.pdbx_seq_one_letter_code
_entity_poly.pdbx_strand_id
1 'polypeptide(L)'
;GRGNENASKYQGLLIEEIRDQIINDLEKQEYIEKIEDYDNNVSHCERCDNKVEPYISMQWFINIKPLAEKAINAVKNEDIKIIPERFNKTYFEWMENIVDWCISRQLWWGHRIPAWFCNNCEHITVSMETPTDCEGCKSKDIYQDPDVLDTWFSSGLWTHSTLGWPDDTEDLNKFYPSTVMETGYDILFFWVARMIMLGIENMGKPPFSHIYLHGLILDPSGLKMSKSKGNVMNPLELIDEYGADALRFAITTGITPGNNQRIDERKIESGRNFANKIWNASRFVLNNIKKEHNVDLKGEPLIGQDRDRMLPPLTIYECWILGKLQITILKVNENLDNYQFGEAQKVLYEFFWNEFCDWYIELYKYDKYDSELHTGRLGYGPRDKNEVLVRILEDSLRLLHPFMPFMTEKIWQILQNESLYDNTNLINQNYPHTHYIKSWNRIDENAVDMTDDIIQSIKTIRNIRSELGIEHNQIINISMLPGRSFTMNRLKNISVDEDVLSNTYLNLAKAKIVNTELLNIEKKIIHFTIGKLRLGVSIPEGININSVIKRIKTEIKEIERRITPLEKRIKSPDFFNNAPEEIVLKEKERLEEQSNRMSQLKEILKSIS
;
A
#
# COMPACT_ATOMS: atom_id res chain seq x y z
N GLY A 1 5.52 -39.02 31.48
CA GLY A 1 6.60 -40.00 31.49
C GLY A 1 6.65 -40.83 32.75
N ARG A 2 7.14 -42.04 32.59
CA ARG A 2 7.44 -42.95 33.71
C ARG A 2 8.88 -43.41 33.61
N GLY A 3 9.50 -43.68 34.74
CA GLY A 3 10.84 -44.29 34.79
C GLY A 3 10.87 -45.59 34.01
N ASN A 4 11.86 -45.76 33.14
CA ASN A 4 12.11 -46.98 32.39
C ASN A 4 13.01 -47.95 33.20
N GLU A 5 13.45 -49.03 32.58
CA GLU A 5 14.35 -50.03 33.21
C GLU A 5 15.66 -49.45 33.74
N ASN A 6 16.17 -48.36 33.12
CA ASN A 6 17.39 -47.69 33.57
C ASN A 6 17.19 -46.84 34.84
N ALA A 7 15.94 -46.55 35.21
CA ALA A 7 15.60 -45.79 36.40
C ALA A 7 15.73 -46.63 37.69
N SER A 8 16.15 -47.90 37.61
CA SER A 8 16.40 -48.77 38.74
C SER A 8 15.20 -48.85 39.71
N LYS A 9 15.38 -48.50 40.98
CA LYS A 9 14.32 -48.53 41.98
C LYS A 9 13.15 -47.57 41.74
N TYR A 10 13.27 -46.64 40.79
CA TYR A 10 12.24 -45.68 40.40
C TYR A 10 11.46 -46.11 39.15
N GLN A 11 11.73 -47.32 38.62
CA GLN A 11 11.04 -47.84 37.45
C GLN A 11 9.52 -47.87 37.65
N GLY A 12 8.78 -47.39 36.63
CA GLY A 12 7.31 -47.37 36.62
C GLY A 12 6.66 -46.18 37.34
N LEU A 13 7.41 -45.43 38.14
CA LEU A 13 6.92 -44.18 38.78
C LEU A 13 6.80 -43.05 37.77
N LEU A 14 5.89 -42.09 38.03
CA LEU A 14 5.81 -40.84 37.26
C LEU A 14 7.06 -39.99 37.50
N ILE A 15 7.48 -39.22 36.51
CA ILE A 15 8.67 -38.37 36.60
C ILE A 15 8.61 -37.41 37.80
N GLU A 16 7.42 -36.84 38.08
CA GLU A 16 7.24 -35.98 39.25
C GLU A 16 7.45 -36.73 40.55
N GLU A 17 6.89 -37.94 40.67
CA GLU A 17 7.11 -38.81 41.82
C GLU A 17 8.58 -39.24 41.97
N ILE A 18 9.27 -39.45 40.84
CA ILE A 18 10.71 -39.77 40.82
C ILE A 18 11.53 -38.60 41.35
N ARG A 19 11.22 -37.39 40.94
CA ARG A 19 11.91 -36.17 41.42
C ARG A 19 11.81 -36.05 42.93
N ASP A 20 10.61 -36.17 43.48
CA ASP A 20 10.38 -36.08 44.92
C ASP A 20 11.11 -37.22 45.69
N GLN A 21 11.05 -38.43 45.15
CA GLN A 21 11.72 -39.58 45.78
C GLN A 21 13.25 -39.46 45.70
N ILE A 22 13.81 -39.02 44.60
CA ILE A 22 15.27 -38.80 44.48
C ILE A 22 15.73 -37.75 45.48
N ILE A 23 15.01 -36.62 45.61
CA ILE A 23 15.35 -35.57 46.59
C ILE A 23 15.35 -36.17 48.01
N ASN A 24 14.28 -36.86 48.38
CA ASN A 24 14.17 -37.49 49.70
C ASN A 24 15.28 -38.53 49.95
N ASP A 25 15.66 -39.31 48.94
CA ASP A 25 16.70 -40.34 49.08
C ASP A 25 18.10 -39.74 49.16
N LEU A 26 18.37 -38.66 48.46
CA LEU A 26 19.64 -37.94 48.52
C LEU A 26 19.77 -37.17 49.85
N GLU A 27 18.65 -36.63 50.37
CA GLU A 27 18.61 -35.99 51.68
C GLU A 27 18.93 -37.00 52.80
N LYS A 28 18.31 -38.19 52.75
CA LYS A 28 18.60 -39.27 53.70
C LYS A 28 20.05 -39.75 53.66
N GLN A 29 20.71 -39.60 52.55
CA GLN A 29 22.11 -39.99 52.33
C GLN A 29 23.08 -38.84 52.60
N GLU A 30 22.58 -37.69 53.08
CA GLU A 30 23.35 -36.46 53.37
C GLU A 30 24.12 -35.93 52.15
N TYR A 31 23.60 -36.17 50.91
CA TYR A 31 24.17 -35.61 49.67
C TYR A 31 23.57 -34.27 49.29
N ILE A 32 22.53 -33.79 49.95
CA ILE A 32 21.92 -32.49 49.72
C ILE A 32 22.43 -31.49 50.74
N GLU A 33 23.15 -30.48 50.31
CA GLU A 33 23.63 -29.38 51.15
C GLU A 33 22.52 -28.40 51.48
N LYS A 34 21.69 -28.04 50.48
CA LYS A 34 20.63 -27.06 50.62
C LYS A 34 19.57 -27.21 49.52
N ILE A 35 18.33 -26.99 49.84
CA ILE A 35 17.22 -26.84 48.89
C ILE A 35 16.80 -25.36 48.90
N GLU A 36 16.77 -24.72 47.75
CA GLU A 36 16.36 -23.33 47.57
C GLU A 36 15.27 -23.25 46.51
N ASP A 37 14.33 -22.33 46.71
CA ASP A 37 13.36 -21.97 45.67
C ASP A 37 14.07 -21.26 44.52
N TYR A 38 13.89 -21.75 43.31
CA TYR A 38 14.50 -21.20 42.11
C TYR A 38 13.48 -21.08 40.99
N ASP A 39 13.26 -19.84 40.51
CA ASP A 39 12.38 -19.55 39.37
C ASP A 39 13.07 -19.90 38.08
N ASN A 40 12.53 -20.83 37.32
CA ASN A 40 13.01 -21.17 35.99
C ASN A 40 11.86 -21.27 34.97
N ASN A 41 12.19 -21.06 33.72
CA ASN A 41 11.24 -21.24 32.63
C ASN A 41 11.13 -22.71 32.26
N VAL A 42 9.94 -23.28 32.41
CA VAL A 42 9.64 -24.66 32.02
C VAL A 42 8.76 -24.64 30.76
N SER A 43 9.17 -25.41 29.76
CA SER A 43 8.37 -25.52 28.51
C SER A 43 7.11 -26.34 28.78
N HIS A 44 5.97 -25.80 28.35
CA HIS A 44 4.67 -26.46 28.42
C HIS A 44 4.11 -26.73 27.02
N CYS A 45 3.36 -27.82 26.90
CA CYS A 45 2.67 -28.13 25.66
C CYS A 45 1.60 -27.10 25.35
N GLU A 46 1.65 -26.46 24.18
CA GLU A 46 0.68 -25.44 23.73
C GLU A 46 -0.78 -25.92 23.72
N ARG A 47 -1.00 -27.26 23.64
CA ARG A 47 -2.34 -27.87 23.53
C ARG A 47 -2.94 -28.29 24.85
N CYS A 48 -2.15 -28.88 25.73
CA CYS A 48 -2.63 -29.50 26.95
C CYS A 48 -2.00 -28.94 28.23
N ASP A 49 -1.14 -27.94 28.10
CA ASP A 49 -0.41 -27.28 29.19
C ASP A 49 0.43 -28.19 30.10
N ASN A 50 0.65 -29.44 29.67
CA ASN A 50 1.57 -30.36 30.39
C ASN A 50 3.02 -29.93 30.18
N LYS A 51 3.86 -30.15 31.20
CA LYS A 51 5.31 -29.95 31.10
C LYS A 51 5.90 -30.82 30.01
N VAL A 52 6.77 -30.23 29.18
CA VAL A 52 7.50 -30.95 28.14
C VAL A 52 8.75 -31.57 28.74
N GLU A 53 8.83 -32.90 28.67
CA GLU A 53 9.97 -33.66 29.15
C GLU A 53 10.82 -34.17 27.98
N PRO A 54 12.18 -34.14 28.08
CA PRO A 54 13.06 -34.71 27.07
C PRO A 54 12.83 -36.21 26.93
N TYR A 55 12.64 -36.69 25.70
CA TYR A 55 12.48 -38.10 25.40
C TYR A 55 13.29 -38.47 24.16
N ILE A 56 14.20 -39.43 24.28
CA ILE A 56 15.01 -39.92 23.17
C ILE A 56 14.24 -41.02 22.45
N SER A 57 14.01 -40.84 21.16
CA SER A 57 13.35 -41.81 20.29
C SER A 57 13.96 -41.80 18.89
N MET A 58 13.77 -42.87 18.13
CA MET A 58 14.15 -42.92 16.72
C MET A 58 13.26 -41.99 15.94
N GLN A 59 13.86 -41.14 15.14
CA GLN A 59 13.17 -40.13 14.34
C GLN A 59 13.79 -40.06 12.93
N TRP A 60 12.99 -39.62 11.96
CA TRP A 60 13.49 -39.32 10.63
C TRP A 60 14.04 -37.88 10.56
N PHE A 61 15.24 -37.76 10.02
CA PHE A 61 15.92 -36.47 9.84
C PHE A 61 16.34 -36.29 8.39
N ILE A 62 16.24 -35.06 7.90
CA ILE A 62 16.91 -34.65 6.69
C ILE A 62 18.25 -34.06 7.06
N ASN A 63 19.33 -34.54 6.41
CA ASN A 63 20.62 -33.87 6.42
C ASN A 63 20.49 -32.53 5.65
N ILE A 64 20.28 -31.45 6.39
CA ILE A 64 19.81 -30.18 5.80
C ILE A 64 20.92 -29.34 5.20
N LYS A 65 22.18 -29.50 5.65
CA LYS A 65 23.29 -28.60 5.23
C LYS A 65 23.51 -28.52 3.73
N PRO A 66 23.55 -29.65 2.97
CA PRO A 66 23.77 -29.61 1.53
C PRO A 66 22.64 -28.85 0.78
N LEU A 67 21.40 -28.93 1.29
CA LEU A 67 20.26 -28.21 0.73
C LEU A 67 20.32 -26.72 1.07
N ALA A 68 20.73 -26.40 2.31
CA ALA A 68 20.86 -25.03 2.76
C ALA A 68 21.95 -24.27 1.99
N GLU A 69 23.07 -24.89 1.67
CA GLU A 69 24.15 -24.28 0.88
C GLU A 69 23.66 -23.85 -0.51
N LYS A 70 22.87 -24.67 -1.18
CA LYS A 70 22.27 -24.34 -2.48
C LYS A 70 21.30 -23.16 -2.35
N ALA A 71 20.47 -23.16 -1.31
CA ALA A 71 19.50 -22.10 -1.05
C ALA A 71 20.18 -20.75 -0.68
N ILE A 72 21.25 -20.79 0.12
CA ILE A 72 22.06 -19.61 0.45
C ILE A 72 22.67 -19.01 -0.81
N ASN A 73 23.23 -19.85 -1.69
CA ASN A 73 23.84 -19.39 -2.93
C ASN A 73 22.83 -18.74 -3.88
N ALA A 74 21.60 -19.27 -3.99
CA ALA A 74 20.54 -18.69 -4.81
C ALA A 74 20.18 -17.26 -4.37
N VAL A 75 20.19 -16.97 -3.07
CA VAL A 75 19.93 -15.61 -2.56
C VAL A 75 21.19 -14.72 -2.68
N LYS A 76 22.39 -15.26 -2.43
CA LYS A 76 23.66 -14.52 -2.59
C LYS A 76 23.92 -14.09 -4.04
N ASN A 77 23.54 -14.92 -5.00
CA ASN A 77 23.68 -14.64 -6.42
C ASN A 77 22.55 -13.78 -7.00
N GLU A 78 21.61 -13.36 -6.16
CA GLU A 78 20.40 -12.62 -6.58
C GLU A 78 19.47 -13.39 -7.53
N ASP A 79 19.58 -14.72 -7.61
CA ASP A 79 18.59 -15.56 -8.30
C ASP A 79 17.23 -15.49 -7.58
N ILE A 80 17.25 -15.23 -6.27
CA ILE A 80 16.09 -14.96 -5.42
C ILE A 80 16.33 -13.65 -4.67
N LYS A 81 15.37 -12.72 -4.78
CA LYS A 81 15.38 -11.44 -4.05
C LYS A 81 14.36 -11.44 -2.91
N ILE A 82 14.79 -11.09 -1.69
CA ILE A 82 13.92 -10.97 -0.52
C ILE A 82 13.52 -9.50 -0.33
N ILE A 83 12.23 -9.23 -0.28
CA ILE A 83 11.65 -7.90 -0.12
C ILE A 83 10.87 -7.86 1.21
N PRO A 84 11.25 -6.96 2.13
CA PRO A 84 12.34 -5.98 2.07
C PRO A 84 13.71 -6.61 2.36
N GLU A 85 14.74 -6.01 1.78
CA GLU A 85 16.13 -6.50 1.81
C GLU A 85 16.70 -6.72 3.22
N ARG A 86 16.19 -5.99 4.23
CA ARG A 86 16.63 -6.15 5.63
C ARG A 86 16.48 -7.58 6.16
N PHE A 87 15.58 -8.40 5.59
CA PHE A 87 15.43 -9.80 5.98
C PHE A 87 16.53 -10.72 5.42
N ASN A 88 17.37 -10.27 4.49
CA ASN A 88 18.51 -11.03 4.00
C ASN A 88 19.44 -11.41 5.16
N LYS A 89 19.74 -10.47 6.06
CA LYS A 89 20.59 -10.74 7.22
C LYS A 89 20.03 -11.87 8.08
N THR A 90 18.75 -11.79 8.44
CA THR A 90 18.07 -12.79 9.26
C THR A 90 17.98 -14.14 8.54
N TYR A 91 17.76 -14.15 7.21
CA TYR A 91 17.75 -15.35 6.39
C TYR A 91 19.12 -16.05 6.43
N PHE A 92 20.22 -15.33 6.20
CA PHE A 92 21.56 -15.90 6.22
C PHE A 92 21.98 -16.39 7.60
N GLU A 93 21.72 -15.61 8.67
CA GLU A 93 22.02 -16.02 10.04
C GLU A 93 21.33 -17.34 10.40
N TRP A 94 20.09 -17.54 9.98
CA TRP A 94 19.34 -18.76 10.24
C TRP A 94 19.82 -19.93 9.36
N MET A 95 20.03 -19.70 8.06
CA MET A 95 20.43 -20.73 7.10
C MET A 95 21.85 -21.24 7.34
N GLU A 96 22.78 -20.36 7.73
CA GLU A 96 24.17 -20.74 8.03
C GLU A 96 24.29 -21.55 9.33
N ASN A 97 23.37 -21.37 10.28
CA ASN A 97 23.34 -22.09 11.56
C ASN A 97 22.26 -23.19 11.60
N ILE A 98 21.71 -23.56 10.45
CA ILE A 98 20.62 -24.54 10.39
C ILE A 98 21.09 -25.92 10.88
N VAL A 99 20.25 -26.59 11.66
CA VAL A 99 20.47 -27.96 12.16
C VAL A 99 19.57 -28.93 11.40
N ASP A 100 19.95 -30.21 11.40
CA ASP A 100 19.20 -31.29 10.74
C ASP A 100 17.73 -31.25 11.13
N TRP A 101 16.88 -31.41 10.13
CA TRP A 101 15.45 -31.24 10.28
C TRP A 101 14.76 -32.58 10.58
N CYS A 102 14.22 -32.72 11.80
CA CYS A 102 13.35 -33.83 12.13
C CYS A 102 12.01 -33.68 11.40
N ILE A 103 11.68 -34.67 10.56
CA ILE A 103 10.48 -34.67 9.71
C ILE A 103 9.39 -35.64 10.17
N SER A 104 9.63 -36.48 11.16
CA SER A 104 8.63 -37.39 11.71
C SER A 104 7.82 -36.76 12.84
N ARG A 105 6.53 -37.05 12.89
CA ARG A 105 5.59 -36.58 13.91
C ARG A 105 4.72 -37.75 14.39
N GLN A 106 4.51 -37.85 15.70
CA GLN A 106 3.64 -38.83 16.34
C GLN A 106 2.22 -38.30 16.43
N LEU A 107 1.57 -38.14 15.28
CA LEU A 107 0.21 -37.59 15.14
C LEU A 107 -0.72 -38.59 14.46
N TRP A 108 -2.00 -38.56 14.79
CA TRP A 108 -2.99 -39.42 14.16
C TRP A 108 -3.35 -39.00 12.74
N TRP A 109 -3.25 -37.73 12.44
CA TRP A 109 -3.60 -37.18 11.15
C TRP A 109 -2.37 -36.61 10.45
N GLY A 110 -2.15 -37.03 9.22
CA GLY A 110 -1.06 -36.57 8.37
C GLY A 110 -0.69 -37.57 7.27
N HIS A 111 0.32 -37.24 6.49
CA HIS A 111 0.88 -38.14 5.49
C HIS A 111 1.79 -39.18 6.19
N ARG A 112 1.39 -40.44 6.26
CA ARG A 112 2.24 -41.47 6.82
C ARG A 112 3.54 -41.60 6.06
N ILE A 113 4.63 -41.81 6.78
CA ILE A 113 5.95 -42.00 6.20
C ILE A 113 5.91 -43.28 5.34
N PRO A 114 6.27 -43.19 4.03
CA PRO A 114 6.17 -44.30 3.10
C PRO A 114 7.37 -45.27 3.24
N ALA A 115 7.64 -45.73 4.47
CA ALA A 115 8.73 -46.62 4.84
C ALA A 115 8.20 -47.82 5.61
N TRP A 116 8.70 -49.00 5.29
CA TRP A 116 8.33 -50.26 5.92
C TRP A 116 9.57 -50.92 6.52
N PHE A 117 9.48 -51.25 7.77
CA PHE A 117 10.53 -51.96 8.51
C PHE A 117 10.33 -53.47 8.41
N CYS A 118 11.42 -54.21 8.25
CA CYS A 118 11.40 -55.69 8.24
C CYS A 118 11.82 -56.22 9.59
N ASN A 119 10.98 -57.06 10.20
CA ASN A 119 11.29 -57.70 11.48
C ASN A 119 12.41 -58.75 11.38
N ASN A 120 12.74 -59.24 10.16
CA ASN A 120 13.72 -60.31 9.97
C ASN A 120 15.14 -59.84 9.64
N CYS A 121 15.32 -58.66 9.04
CA CYS A 121 16.65 -58.22 8.61
C CYS A 121 16.91 -56.72 8.81
N GLU A 122 16.03 -56.04 9.52
CA GLU A 122 16.12 -54.61 9.84
C GLU A 122 16.18 -53.67 8.59
N HIS A 123 16.01 -54.24 7.37
CA HIS A 123 15.99 -53.46 6.15
C HIS A 123 14.77 -52.52 6.10
N ILE A 124 14.95 -51.31 5.60
CA ILE A 124 13.88 -50.34 5.43
C ILE A 124 13.56 -50.26 3.93
N THR A 125 12.34 -50.67 3.58
CA THR A 125 11.81 -50.55 2.22
C THR A 125 11.05 -49.23 2.09
N VAL A 126 11.43 -48.35 1.15
CA VAL A 126 10.71 -47.10 0.85
C VAL A 126 9.95 -47.27 -0.45
N SER A 127 8.63 -47.10 -0.43
CA SER A 127 7.77 -47.33 -1.59
C SER A 127 6.59 -46.39 -1.63
N MET A 128 6.15 -46.03 -2.84
CA MET A 128 4.92 -45.24 -3.05
C MET A 128 3.66 -46.09 -2.76
N GLU A 129 3.72 -47.39 -3.07
CA GLU A 129 2.64 -48.34 -2.81
C GLU A 129 3.03 -49.27 -1.66
N THR A 130 2.04 -49.87 -1.02
CA THR A 130 2.29 -50.84 0.06
C THR A 130 3.04 -52.04 -0.51
N PRO A 131 4.30 -52.29 -0.09
CA PRO A 131 5.08 -53.41 -0.58
C PRO A 131 4.53 -54.76 -0.06
N THR A 132 4.66 -55.80 -0.85
CA THR A 132 4.23 -57.17 -0.48
C THR A 132 5.24 -57.89 0.36
N ASP A 133 6.51 -57.51 0.23
CA ASP A 133 7.64 -58.15 0.91
C ASP A 133 8.82 -57.17 1.09
N CYS A 134 9.72 -57.52 1.98
CA CYS A 134 10.96 -56.78 2.20
C CYS A 134 11.88 -56.84 0.98
N GLU A 135 12.38 -55.72 0.51
CA GLU A 135 13.33 -55.66 -0.61
C GLU A 135 14.63 -56.41 -0.34
N GLY A 136 15.11 -56.38 0.92
CA GLY A 136 16.36 -56.99 1.30
C GLY A 136 16.31 -58.51 1.44
N CYS A 137 15.34 -59.09 2.16
CA CYS A 137 15.29 -60.53 2.48
C CYS A 137 14.03 -61.23 1.97
N LYS A 138 13.13 -60.53 1.28
CA LYS A 138 11.87 -61.08 0.76
C LYS A 138 10.90 -61.61 1.82
N SER A 139 11.11 -61.29 3.09
CA SER A 139 10.17 -61.58 4.14
C SER A 139 8.88 -60.78 3.98
N LYS A 140 7.75 -61.43 4.32
CA LYS A 140 6.44 -60.79 4.38
C LYS A 140 6.17 -60.12 5.73
N ASP A 141 7.05 -60.33 6.71
CA ASP A 141 6.95 -59.74 8.04
C ASP A 141 7.52 -58.31 8.03
N ILE A 142 6.73 -57.43 7.48
CA ILE A 142 7.02 -56.00 7.36
C ILE A 142 5.88 -55.15 7.94
N TYR A 143 6.21 -53.99 8.52
CA TYR A 143 5.22 -53.04 9.02
C TYR A 143 5.58 -51.62 8.61
N GLN A 144 4.56 -50.83 8.29
CA GLN A 144 4.76 -49.42 7.92
C GLN A 144 5.07 -48.61 9.17
N ASP A 145 5.94 -47.62 9.01
CA ASP A 145 6.21 -46.60 10.02
C ASP A 145 4.88 -45.96 10.53
N PRO A 146 4.63 -45.96 11.85
CA PRO A 146 3.42 -45.36 12.40
C PRO A 146 3.40 -43.82 12.34
N ASP A 147 4.56 -43.19 12.19
CA ASP A 147 4.70 -41.73 12.18
C ASP A 147 4.20 -41.13 10.89
N VAL A 148 3.88 -39.84 10.96
CA VAL A 148 3.51 -39.03 9.81
C VAL A 148 4.58 -37.98 9.55
N LEU A 149 4.62 -37.47 8.32
CA LEU A 149 5.52 -36.40 7.93
C LEU A 149 5.11 -35.06 8.58
N ASP A 150 6.09 -34.24 8.93
CA ASP A 150 5.90 -32.84 9.31
C ASP A 150 5.10 -32.09 8.23
N THR A 151 4.11 -31.32 8.63
CA THR A 151 3.29 -30.50 7.73
C THR A 151 4.15 -29.62 6.82
N TRP A 152 5.26 -29.10 7.35
CA TRP A 152 6.19 -28.28 6.60
C TRP A 152 6.95 -29.03 5.50
N PHE A 153 7.05 -30.36 5.59
CA PHE A 153 7.61 -31.17 4.52
C PHE A 153 6.73 -31.13 3.28
N SER A 154 5.43 -31.42 3.44
CA SER A 154 4.47 -31.34 2.34
C SER A 154 4.34 -29.91 1.80
N SER A 155 4.30 -28.92 2.71
CA SER A 155 4.22 -27.50 2.33
C SER A 155 5.45 -27.02 1.56
N GLY A 156 6.62 -27.58 1.85
CA GLY A 156 7.86 -27.26 1.13
C GLY A 156 7.88 -27.76 -0.31
N LEU A 157 7.07 -28.78 -0.64
CA LEU A 157 6.91 -29.31 -2.01
C LEU A 157 5.89 -28.51 -2.84
N TRP A 158 5.13 -27.61 -2.23
CA TRP A 158 3.98 -26.94 -2.84
C TRP A 158 4.28 -26.30 -4.19
N THR A 159 5.44 -25.67 -4.34
CA THR A 159 5.82 -24.92 -5.56
C THR A 159 5.87 -25.76 -6.84
N HIS A 160 6.04 -27.06 -6.73
CA HIS A 160 6.15 -27.99 -7.86
C HIS A 160 5.15 -29.15 -7.78
N SER A 161 4.81 -29.64 -6.60
CA SER A 161 3.87 -30.77 -6.46
C SER A 161 2.46 -30.41 -6.94
N THR A 162 1.99 -29.18 -6.73
CA THR A 162 0.68 -28.70 -7.18
C THR A 162 0.61 -28.52 -8.71
N LEU A 163 1.75 -28.45 -9.37
CA LEU A 163 1.86 -28.35 -10.83
C LEU A 163 2.06 -29.72 -11.50
N GLY A 164 1.98 -30.81 -10.73
CA GLY A 164 2.00 -32.19 -11.22
C GLY A 164 3.33 -32.92 -11.09
N TRP A 165 4.37 -32.31 -10.46
CA TRP A 165 5.61 -33.03 -10.18
C TRP A 165 5.33 -34.30 -9.34
N PRO A 166 5.96 -35.47 -9.62
CA PRO A 166 7.19 -35.65 -10.44
C PRO A 166 6.97 -35.83 -11.94
N ASP A 167 5.74 -35.78 -12.43
CA ASP A 167 5.46 -35.91 -13.86
C ASP A 167 5.86 -34.64 -14.61
N ASP A 168 6.25 -34.83 -15.89
CA ASP A 168 6.54 -33.70 -16.81
C ASP A 168 5.22 -33.17 -17.38
N THR A 169 4.62 -32.19 -16.69
CA THR A 169 3.35 -31.58 -17.06
C THR A 169 3.51 -30.24 -17.77
N GLU A 170 2.51 -29.85 -18.56
CA GLU A 170 2.46 -28.55 -19.22
C GLU A 170 2.47 -27.41 -18.18
N ASP A 171 1.72 -27.56 -17.09
CA ASP A 171 1.64 -26.57 -16.01
C ASP A 171 2.98 -26.40 -15.28
N LEU A 172 3.69 -27.50 -15.01
CA LEU A 172 5.02 -27.46 -14.39
C LEU A 172 6.02 -26.71 -15.28
N ASN A 173 6.00 -26.98 -16.57
CA ASN A 173 6.88 -26.33 -17.55
C ASN A 173 6.58 -24.84 -17.72
N LYS A 174 5.33 -24.43 -17.57
CA LYS A 174 4.88 -23.05 -17.76
C LYS A 174 5.02 -22.20 -16.51
N PHE A 175 4.68 -22.73 -15.34
CA PHE A 175 4.53 -21.94 -14.10
C PHE A 175 5.66 -22.13 -13.08
N TYR A 176 6.58 -23.08 -13.29
CA TYR A 176 7.78 -23.22 -12.46
C TYR A 176 9.03 -22.73 -13.21
N PRO A 177 9.81 -21.79 -12.66
CA PRO A 177 9.61 -21.04 -11.41
C PRO A 177 8.44 -20.05 -11.48
N SER A 178 7.79 -19.81 -10.35
CA SER A 178 6.87 -18.68 -10.22
C SER A 178 7.64 -17.37 -10.08
N THR A 179 6.95 -16.23 -10.27
CA THR A 179 7.63 -14.92 -10.21
C THR A 179 7.75 -14.42 -8.78
N VAL A 180 6.66 -14.42 -8.01
CA VAL A 180 6.63 -13.86 -6.66
C VAL A 180 6.02 -14.87 -5.69
N MET A 181 6.71 -15.08 -4.58
CA MET A 181 6.17 -15.74 -3.40
C MET A 181 5.86 -14.70 -2.34
N GLU A 182 4.58 -14.58 -1.97
CA GLU A 182 4.11 -13.62 -0.99
C GLU A 182 3.67 -14.35 0.28
N THR A 183 4.15 -13.90 1.46
CA THR A 183 3.75 -14.46 2.75
C THR A 183 4.14 -13.54 3.92
N GLY A 184 3.63 -13.85 5.12
CA GLY A 184 4.07 -13.20 6.35
C GLY A 184 5.54 -13.49 6.68
N TYR A 185 6.23 -12.50 7.20
CA TYR A 185 7.65 -12.66 7.56
C TYR A 185 7.89 -13.73 8.64
N ASP A 186 6.89 -14.05 9.44
CA ASP A 186 6.98 -15.00 10.55
C ASP A 186 7.13 -16.47 10.12
N ILE A 187 6.82 -16.77 8.84
CA ILE A 187 7.01 -18.13 8.28
C ILE A 187 8.10 -18.17 7.20
N LEU A 188 8.98 -17.17 7.14
CA LEU A 188 10.12 -17.16 6.22
C LEU A 188 10.97 -18.44 6.34
N PHE A 189 11.25 -18.93 7.56
CA PHE A 189 12.09 -20.09 7.78
C PHE A 189 11.33 -21.40 7.66
N PHE A 190 10.13 -21.47 8.29
CA PHE A 190 9.37 -22.71 8.33
C PHE A 190 8.78 -23.09 6.97
N TRP A 191 8.51 -22.13 6.13
CA TRP A 191 7.90 -22.38 4.83
C TRP A 191 8.78 -21.95 3.66
N VAL A 192 9.14 -20.69 3.55
CA VAL A 192 9.82 -20.16 2.36
C VAL A 192 11.19 -20.78 2.16
N ALA A 193 12.03 -20.82 3.21
CA ALA A 193 13.36 -21.42 3.12
C ALA A 193 13.29 -22.92 2.75
N ARG A 194 12.28 -23.64 3.27
CA ARG A 194 12.06 -25.05 2.93
C ARG A 194 11.61 -25.24 1.49
N MET A 195 10.74 -24.36 0.97
CA MET A 195 10.39 -24.36 -0.46
C MET A 195 11.60 -24.12 -1.36
N ILE A 196 12.50 -23.21 -0.96
CA ILE A 196 13.74 -22.95 -1.72
C ILE A 196 14.60 -24.20 -1.75
N MET A 197 14.87 -24.80 -0.58
CA MET A 197 15.71 -26.00 -0.46
C MET A 197 15.15 -27.17 -1.26
N LEU A 198 13.88 -27.52 -1.04
CA LEU A 198 13.24 -28.64 -1.72
C LEU A 198 13.01 -28.37 -3.21
N GLY A 199 12.68 -27.14 -3.57
CA GLY A 199 12.51 -26.75 -4.96
C GLY A 199 13.81 -26.86 -5.76
N ILE A 200 14.93 -26.36 -5.23
CA ILE A 200 16.23 -26.47 -5.90
C ILE A 200 16.67 -27.96 -5.96
N GLU A 201 16.45 -28.74 -4.90
CA GLU A 201 16.81 -30.15 -4.89
C GLU A 201 16.05 -30.96 -5.93
N ASN A 202 14.73 -30.80 -5.99
CA ASN A 202 13.87 -31.59 -6.86
C ASN A 202 13.86 -31.11 -8.32
N MET A 203 13.98 -29.77 -8.54
CA MET A 203 13.79 -29.17 -9.87
C MET A 203 15.09 -28.61 -10.48
N GLY A 204 16.20 -28.59 -9.71
CA GLY A 204 17.49 -28.06 -10.18
C GLY A 204 17.57 -26.54 -10.34
N LYS A 205 16.52 -25.80 -10.03
CA LYS A 205 16.43 -24.34 -10.13
C LYS A 205 15.55 -23.74 -9.03
N PRO A 206 15.76 -22.45 -8.65
CA PRO A 206 14.94 -21.78 -7.64
C PRO A 206 13.44 -21.84 -7.96
N PRO A 207 12.56 -21.96 -6.93
CA PRO A 207 11.12 -22.07 -7.14
C PRO A 207 10.43 -20.73 -7.49
N PHE A 208 11.06 -19.60 -7.20
CA PHE A 208 10.56 -18.25 -7.47
C PHE A 208 11.72 -17.25 -7.50
N SER A 209 11.52 -16.11 -8.16
CA SER A 209 12.54 -15.06 -8.28
C SER A 209 12.47 -14.00 -7.19
N HIS A 210 11.29 -13.75 -6.63
CA HIS A 210 11.07 -12.74 -5.59
C HIS A 210 10.30 -13.32 -4.42
N ILE A 211 10.67 -12.90 -3.21
CA ILE A 211 9.94 -13.19 -1.97
C ILE A 211 9.47 -11.86 -1.40
N TYR A 212 8.16 -11.64 -1.40
CA TYR A 212 7.55 -10.48 -0.76
C TYR A 212 7.07 -10.86 0.64
N LEU A 213 7.68 -10.24 1.67
CA LEU A 213 7.32 -10.47 3.05
C LEU A 213 6.42 -9.33 3.53
N HIS A 214 5.18 -9.65 3.84
CA HIS A 214 4.27 -8.70 4.48
C HIS A 214 4.36 -8.76 6.00
N GLY A 215 3.95 -7.68 6.67
CA GLY A 215 3.78 -7.63 8.12
C GLY A 215 2.48 -8.30 8.58
N LEU A 216 2.36 -8.49 9.88
CA LEU A 216 1.14 -9.00 10.49
C LEU A 216 0.15 -7.88 10.75
N ILE A 217 -1.15 -8.18 10.64
CA ILE A 217 -2.21 -7.28 11.08
C ILE A 217 -2.39 -7.47 12.59
N LEU A 218 -2.28 -6.36 13.32
CA LEU A 218 -2.40 -6.30 14.77
C LEU A 218 -3.74 -5.65 15.14
N ASP A 219 -4.21 -5.96 16.33
CA ASP A 219 -5.36 -5.28 16.92
C ASP A 219 -5.06 -3.80 17.25
N PRO A 220 -6.03 -2.97 17.61
CA PRO A 220 -5.81 -1.56 17.95
C PRO A 220 -4.80 -1.35 19.09
N SER A 221 -4.63 -2.33 19.98
CA SER A 221 -3.63 -2.28 21.07
C SER A 221 -2.22 -2.69 20.64
N GLY A 222 -2.06 -3.18 19.39
CA GLY A 222 -0.77 -3.62 18.84
C GLY A 222 -0.44 -5.08 19.15
N LEU A 223 -1.41 -5.89 19.57
CA LEU A 223 -1.21 -7.30 19.84
C LEU A 223 -1.56 -8.17 18.62
N LYS A 224 -0.85 -9.26 18.43
CA LYS A 224 -1.18 -10.26 17.40
C LYS A 224 -2.57 -10.83 17.68
N MET A 225 -3.42 -10.81 16.66
CA MET A 225 -4.77 -11.37 16.73
C MET A 225 -4.72 -12.89 16.85
N SER A 226 -5.47 -13.44 17.79
CA SER A 226 -5.63 -14.89 17.93
C SER A 226 -7.02 -15.24 18.45
N LYS A 227 -7.56 -16.38 18.01
CA LYS A 227 -8.88 -16.87 18.46
C LYS A 227 -8.91 -17.11 19.97
N SER A 228 -7.80 -17.58 20.55
CA SER A 228 -7.67 -17.85 21.99
C SER A 228 -7.72 -16.58 22.85
N LYS A 229 -7.31 -15.42 22.31
CA LYS A 229 -7.36 -14.13 23.01
C LYS A 229 -8.66 -13.37 22.76
N GLY A 230 -9.50 -13.83 21.84
CA GLY A 230 -10.78 -13.17 21.52
C GLY A 230 -10.65 -11.78 20.87
N ASN A 231 -9.46 -11.42 20.35
CA ASN A 231 -9.18 -10.12 19.74
C ASN A 231 -9.17 -10.18 18.21
N VAL A 232 -9.76 -11.20 17.61
CA VAL A 232 -9.84 -11.38 16.15
C VAL A 232 -10.97 -10.51 15.61
N MET A 233 -10.67 -9.64 14.65
CA MET A 233 -11.67 -8.96 13.83
C MET A 233 -12.13 -9.90 12.73
N ASN A 234 -13.44 -10.12 12.62
CA ASN A 234 -14.02 -10.96 11.58
C ASN A 234 -14.12 -10.18 10.27
N PRO A 235 -13.35 -10.55 9.21
CA PRO A 235 -13.38 -9.81 7.95
C PRO A 235 -14.77 -9.79 7.29
N LEU A 236 -15.59 -10.83 7.47
CA LEU A 236 -16.92 -10.90 6.87
C LEU A 236 -17.88 -9.85 7.48
N GLU A 237 -17.85 -9.67 8.79
CA GLU A 237 -18.63 -8.64 9.47
C GLU A 237 -18.22 -7.24 9.02
N LEU A 238 -16.90 -7.00 8.87
CA LEU A 238 -16.40 -5.73 8.36
C LEU A 238 -16.80 -5.48 6.90
N ILE A 239 -16.84 -6.53 6.08
CA ILE A 239 -17.30 -6.44 4.68
C ILE A 239 -18.77 -6.11 4.62
N ASP A 240 -19.61 -6.72 5.48
CA ASP A 240 -21.04 -6.46 5.54
C ASP A 240 -21.33 -5.02 5.98
N GLU A 241 -20.54 -4.45 6.89
CA GLU A 241 -20.75 -3.11 7.42
C GLU A 241 -20.14 -2.00 6.53
N TYR A 242 -18.92 -2.19 6.05
CA TYR A 242 -18.16 -1.14 5.35
C TYR A 242 -18.00 -1.39 3.85
N GLY A 243 -18.17 -2.62 3.40
CA GLY A 243 -17.92 -3.05 2.03
C GLY A 243 -16.53 -3.63 1.82
N ALA A 244 -16.41 -4.58 0.89
CA ALA A 244 -15.15 -5.30 0.60
C ALA A 244 -14.04 -4.35 0.14
N ASP A 245 -14.33 -3.39 -0.73
CA ASP A 245 -13.34 -2.43 -1.23
C ASP A 245 -12.82 -1.50 -0.13
N ALA A 246 -13.66 -1.14 0.85
CA ALA A 246 -13.23 -0.33 2.00
C ALA A 246 -12.23 -1.08 2.87
N LEU A 247 -12.49 -2.36 3.16
CA LEU A 247 -11.57 -3.22 3.90
C LEU A 247 -10.26 -3.42 3.14
N ARG A 248 -10.32 -3.79 1.85
CA ARG A 248 -9.13 -3.96 0.99
C ARG A 248 -8.27 -2.70 0.95
N PHE A 249 -8.91 -1.55 0.79
CA PHE A 249 -8.22 -0.26 0.79
C PHE A 249 -7.57 0.03 2.15
N ALA A 250 -8.26 -0.24 3.26
CA ALA A 250 -7.73 -0.03 4.60
C ALA A 250 -6.50 -0.88 4.90
N ILE A 251 -6.51 -2.17 4.55
CA ILE A 251 -5.37 -3.08 4.83
C ILE A 251 -4.13 -2.77 3.99
N THR A 252 -4.29 -2.09 2.84
CA THR A 252 -3.16 -1.67 2.00
C THR A 252 -2.72 -0.23 2.25
N THR A 253 -3.52 0.58 2.96
CA THR A 253 -3.17 1.98 3.27
C THR A 253 -1.98 2.07 4.22
N GLY A 254 -0.91 2.76 3.78
CA GLY A 254 0.26 3.06 4.59
C GLY A 254 1.09 1.83 4.97
N ILE A 255 0.92 0.71 4.24
CA ILE A 255 1.77 -0.47 4.46
C ILE A 255 3.17 -0.22 3.91
N THR A 256 4.14 -0.75 4.64
CA THR A 256 5.53 -0.88 4.21
C THR A 256 5.92 -2.36 4.27
N PRO A 257 6.63 -2.90 3.27
CA PRO A 257 7.02 -4.30 3.26
C PRO A 257 7.67 -4.74 4.58
N GLY A 258 7.21 -5.86 5.14
CA GLY A 258 7.71 -6.46 6.38
C GLY A 258 7.34 -5.76 7.68
N ASN A 259 6.58 -4.67 7.65
CA ASN A 259 6.14 -3.98 8.86
C ASN A 259 4.74 -4.39 9.28
N ASN A 260 4.55 -4.61 10.58
CA ASN A 260 3.24 -4.87 11.15
C ASN A 260 2.36 -3.64 11.07
N GLN A 261 1.06 -3.86 10.92
CA GLN A 261 0.08 -2.80 10.80
C GLN A 261 -1.04 -2.97 11.82
N ARG A 262 -1.36 -1.89 12.54
CA ARG A 262 -2.58 -1.85 13.34
C ARG A 262 -3.76 -1.48 12.45
N ILE A 263 -4.87 -2.17 12.65
CA ILE A 263 -6.12 -1.85 11.98
C ILE A 263 -7.16 -1.46 13.02
N ASP A 264 -7.88 -0.36 12.76
CA ASP A 264 -9.05 0.07 13.52
C ASP A 264 -10.21 0.41 12.57
N GLU A 265 -11.40 0.55 13.13
CA GLU A 265 -12.61 0.86 12.36
C GLU A 265 -12.51 2.19 11.61
N ARG A 266 -11.85 3.21 12.19
CA ARG A 266 -11.67 4.53 11.55
C ARG A 266 -10.90 4.44 10.24
N LYS A 267 -9.93 3.53 10.17
CA LYS A 267 -9.16 3.29 8.95
C LYS A 267 -10.03 2.67 7.86
N ILE A 268 -10.90 1.73 8.23
CA ILE A 268 -11.85 1.10 7.30
C ILE A 268 -12.92 2.12 6.85
N GLU A 269 -13.41 2.94 7.78
CA GLU A 269 -14.33 4.04 7.47
C GLU A 269 -13.73 5.05 6.48
N SER A 270 -12.45 5.38 6.60
CA SER A 270 -11.74 6.21 5.63
C SER A 270 -11.76 5.58 4.24
N GLY A 271 -11.56 4.26 4.12
CA GLY A 271 -11.70 3.51 2.87
C GLY A 271 -13.11 3.61 2.28
N ARG A 272 -14.15 3.47 3.10
CA ARG A 272 -15.55 3.66 2.69
C ARG A 272 -15.83 5.08 2.20
N ASN A 273 -15.30 6.08 2.89
CA ASN A 273 -15.46 7.47 2.51
C ASN A 273 -14.79 7.78 1.16
N PHE A 274 -13.63 7.17 0.91
CA PHE A 274 -12.98 7.25 -0.39
C PHE A 274 -13.79 6.57 -1.49
N ALA A 275 -14.33 5.37 -1.23
CA ALA A 275 -15.25 4.69 -2.13
C ALA A 275 -16.46 5.57 -2.52
N ASN A 276 -17.10 6.20 -1.53
CA ASN A 276 -18.19 7.13 -1.76
C ASN A 276 -17.78 8.34 -2.61
N LYS A 277 -16.56 8.86 -2.42
CA LYS A 277 -16.03 9.98 -3.22
C LYS A 277 -15.86 9.54 -4.68
N ILE A 278 -15.30 8.35 -4.93
CA ILE A 278 -15.14 7.80 -6.29
C ILE A 278 -16.50 7.63 -6.95
N TRP A 279 -17.46 7.04 -6.26
CA TRP A 279 -18.81 6.83 -6.78
C TRP A 279 -19.50 8.16 -7.17
N ASN A 280 -19.43 9.17 -6.32
CA ASN A 280 -20.03 10.47 -6.58
C ASN A 280 -19.36 11.21 -7.73
N ALA A 281 -18.04 11.15 -7.83
CA ALA A 281 -17.30 11.71 -8.95
C ALA A 281 -17.66 11.02 -10.27
N SER A 282 -17.77 9.68 -10.27
CA SER A 282 -18.19 8.91 -11.44
C SER A 282 -19.62 9.28 -11.89
N ARG A 283 -20.55 9.47 -10.92
CA ARG A 283 -21.90 9.95 -11.24
C ARG A 283 -21.90 11.32 -11.89
N PHE A 284 -21.02 12.23 -11.44
CA PHE A 284 -20.86 13.54 -12.07
C PHE A 284 -20.43 13.39 -13.52
N VAL A 285 -19.40 12.58 -13.80
CA VAL A 285 -18.92 12.31 -15.15
C VAL A 285 -20.01 11.75 -16.03
N LEU A 286 -20.68 10.67 -15.57
CA LEU A 286 -21.78 10.00 -16.29
C LEU A 286 -22.94 10.96 -16.61
N ASN A 287 -23.29 11.82 -15.67
CA ASN A 287 -24.38 12.79 -15.90
C ASN A 287 -24.02 13.86 -16.94
N ASN A 288 -22.74 14.21 -17.08
CA ASN A 288 -22.31 15.15 -18.13
C ASN A 288 -22.28 14.48 -19.50
N ILE A 289 -21.87 13.23 -19.59
CA ILE A 289 -21.93 12.45 -20.84
C ILE A 289 -23.40 12.36 -21.35
N LYS A 290 -24.35 12.06 -20.48
CA LYS A 290 -25.78 11.91 -20.83
C LYS A 290 -26.44 13.18 -21.35
N LYS A 291 -25.97 14.34 -20.93
CA LYS A 291 -26.57 15.63 -21.34
C LYS A 291 -26.22 16.04 -22.77
N GLU A 292 -25.12 15.52 -23.31
CA GLU A 292 -24.56 15.94 -24.60
C GLU A 292 -24.72 14.87 -25.71
N HIS A 293 -25.79 14.06 -25.67
CA HIS A 293 -26.09 12.87 -26.49
C HIS A 293 -26.05 13.02 -28.03
N ASN A 294 -25.20 13.83 -28.62
CA ASN A 294 -25.01 13.89 -30.07
C ASN A 294 -23.62 13.50 -30.57
N VAL A 295 -22.73 13.01 -29.70
CA VAL A 295 -21.39 12.60 -30.12
C VAL A 295 -21.28 11.07 -30.05
N ASP A 296 -21.08 10.46 -31.20
CA ASP A 296 -20.80 9.02 -31.32
C ASP A 296 -19.36 8.76 -30.82
N LEU A 297 -19.22 8.39 -29.56
CA LEU A 297 -17.93 7.98 -28.97
C LEU A 297 -17.53 6.56 -29.36
N LYS A 298 -18.29 5.90 -30.26
CA LYS A 298 -18.00 4.54 -30.73
C LYS A 298 -16.79 4.53 -31.67
N GLY A 299 -15.74 3.93 -31.22
CA GLY A 299 -14.76 3.30 -32.10
C GLY A 299 -13.48 4.04 -32.38
N GLU A 300 -13.20 5.21 -31.79
CA GLU A 300 -11.87 5.82 -31.91
C GLU A 300 -11.19 5.95 -30.54
N PRO A 301 -9.94 5.51 -30.39
CA PRO A 301 -9.20 5.79 -29.17
C PRO A 301 -9.04 7.29 -29.06
N LEU A 302 -9.60 7.86 -27.97
CA LEU A 302 -9.71 9.29 -27.69
C LEU A 302 -8.38 10.06 -27.73
N ILE A 303 -7.25 9.36 -27.68
CA ILE A 303 -5.90 9.92 -27.82
C ILE A 303 -4.97 8.83 -28.38
N GLY A 304 -4.51 8.93 -29.64
CA GLY A 304 -3.24 8.29 -29.97
C GLY A 304 -3.11 7.36 -31.18
N GLN A 305 -4.10 7.15 -32.04
CA GLN A 305 -3.90 6.30 -33.23
C GLN A 305 -4.07 6.98 -34.59
N ASP A 306 -4.69 8.14 -34.70
CA ASP A 306 -4.80 8.83 -35.98
C ASP A 306 -3.78 9.99 -36.07
N ARG A 307 -2.69 9.74 -36.77
CA ARG A 307 -1.59 10.71 -36.98
C ARG A 307 -1.98 11.92 -37.85
N ASP A 308 -3.14 11.88 -38.50
CA ASP A 308 -3.53 12.85 -39.52
C ASP A 308 -4.68 13.80 -39.13
N ARG A 309 -5.35 13.57 -37.99
CA ARG A 309 -6.36 14.51 -37.49
C ARG A 309 -5.73 15.58 -36.59
N MET A 310 -5.76 16.83 -37.02
CA MET A 310 -5.48 17.98 -36.12
C MET A 310 -6.60 18.07 -35.08
N LEU A 311 -6.37 17.55 -33.88
CA LEU A 311 -7.28 17.71 -32.74
C LEU A 311 -7.18 19.14 -32.17
N PRO A 312 -8.28 19.73 -31.69
CA PRO A 312 -8.24 21.05 -31.06
C PRO A 312 -7.26 21.12 -29.88
N PRO A 313 -6.67 22.27 -29.58
CA PRO A 313 -5.78 22.44 -28.45
C PRO A 313 -6.51 22.15 -27.12
N LEU A 314 -5.76 21.65 -26.13
CA LEU A 314 -6.27 21.46 -24.77
C LEU A 314 -6.43 22.81 -24.07
N THR A 315 -7.41 22.93 -23.16
CA THR A 315 -7.47 24.07 -22.24
C THR A 315 -6.35 23.99 -21.20
N ILE A 316 -6.07 25.09 -20.50
CA ILE A 316 -5.04 25.07 -19.43
C ILE A 316 -5.39 24.08 -18.32
N TYR A 317 -6.68 23.93 -17.99
CA TYR A 317 -7.17 23.02 -16.97
C TYR A 317 -7.09 21.56 -17.41
N GLU A 318 -7.33 21.28 -18.69
CA GLU A 318 -7.14 19.96 -19.27
C GLU A 318 -5.66 19.56 -19.34
N CYS A 319 -4.78 20.47 -19.75
CA CYS A 319 -3.33 20.25 -19.70
C CYS A 319 -2.87 19.92 -18.28
N TRP A 320 -3.37 20.68 -17.30
CA TRP A 320 -3.02 20.49 -15.90
C TRP A 320 -3.40 19.11 -15.40
N ILE A 321 -4.66 18.70 -15.54
CA ILE A 321 -5.11 17.42 -14.99
C ILE A 321 -4.50 16.22 -15.71
N LEU A 322 -4.30 16.31 -17.03
CA LEU A 322 -3.61 15.29 -17.79
C LEU A 322 -2.13 15.19 -17.40
N GLY A 323 -1.46 16.33 -17.15
CA GLY A 323 -0.10 16.36 -16.63
C GLY A 323 0.00 15.69 -15.24
N LYS A 324 -0.96 15.99 -14.34
CA LYS A 324 -1.04 15.35 -13.02
C LYS A 324 -1.30 13.83 -13.14
N LEU A 325 -2.22 13.41 -14.01
CA LEU A 325 -2.48 11.99 -14.28
C LEU A 325 -1.22 11.30 -14.80
N GLN A 326 -0.48 11.93 -15.71
CA GLN A 326 0.78 11.40 -16.23
C GLN A 326 1.80 11.13 -15.12
N ILE A 327 2.01 12.10 -14.24
CA ILE A 327 2.91 11.96 -13.09
C ILE A 327 2.42 10.85 -12.15
N THR A 328 1.11 10.77 -11.95
CA THR A 328 0.48 9.73 -11.12
C THR A 328 0.73 8.35 -11.69
N ILE A 329 0.51 8.13 -12.99
CA ILE A 329 0.76 6.86 -13.66
C ILE A 329 2.23 6.44 -13.49
N LEU A 330 3.18 7.36 -13.71
CA LEU A 330 4.61 7.10 -13.55
C LEU A 330 4.94 6.64 -12.12
N LYS A 331 4.50 7.41 -11.12
CA LYS A 331 4.79 7.11 -9.71
C LYS A 331 4.11 5.83 -9.23
N VAL A 332 2.88 5.57 -9.67
CA VAL A 332 2.17 4.35 -9.30
C VAL A 332 2.88 3.12 -9.86
N ASN A 333 3.26 3.14 -11.16
CA ASN A 333 4.00 2.03 -11.75
C ASN A 333 5.36 1.82 -11.06
N GLU A 334 6.12 2.88 -10.82
CA GLU A 334 7.39 2.81 -10.11
C GLU A 334 7.23 2.19 -8.70
N ASN A 335 6.20 2.61 -7.96
CA ASN A 335 5.94 2.05 -6.63
C ASN A 335 5.49 0.58 -6.70
N LEU A 336 4.65 0.21 -7.68
CA LEU A 336 4.23 -1.19 -7.87
C LEU A 336 5.40 -2.09 -8.26
N ASP A 337 6.26 -1.64 -9.18
CA ASP A 337 7.46 -2.37 -9.61
C ASP A 337 8.45 -2.59 -8.45
N ASN A 338 8.48 -1.65 -7.49
CA ASN A 338 9.28 -1.74 -6.27
C ASN A 338 8.52 -2.34 -5.07
N TYR A 339 7.35 -2.93 -5.28
CA TYR A 339 6.50 -3.53 -4.23
C TYR A 339 6.10 -2.57 -3.09
N GLN A 340 6.04 -1.25 -3.37
CA GLN A 340 5.62 -0.22 -2.43
C GLN A 340 4.11 0.06 -2.56
N PHE A 341 3.28 -0.93 -2.26
CA PHE A 341 1.83 -0.88 -2.50
C PHE A 341 1.14 0.25 -1.73
N GLY A 342 1.58 0.53 -0.49
CA GLY A 342 1.03 1.63 0.30
C GLY A 342 1.32 3.00 -0.30
N GLU A 343 2.51 3.21 -0.87
CA GLU A 343 2.87 4.46 -1.54
C GLU A 343 2.14 4.60 -2.89
N ALA A 344 2.00 3.51 -3.66
CA ALA A 344 1.20 3.51 -4.89
C ALA A 344 -0.24 3.96 -4.60
N GLN A 345 -0.85 3.38 -3.57
CA GLN A 345 -2.20 3.72 -3.14
C GLN A 345 -2.33 5.18 -2.67
N LYS A 346 -1.35 5.70 -1.92
CA LYS A 346 -1.31 7.09 -1.48
C LYS A 346 -1.29 8.06 -2.65
N VAL A 347 -0.44 7.82 -3.64
CA VAL A 347 -0.37 8.63 -4.87
C VAL A 347 -1.72 8.65 -5.60
N LEU A 348 -2.39 7.48 -5.70
CA LEU A 348 -3.72 7.37 -6.30
C LEU A 348 -4.79 8.15 -5.52
N TYR A 349 -4.76 8.03 -4.19
CA TYR A 349 -5.68 8.76 -3.31
C TYR A 349 -5.51 10.27 -3.47
N GLU A 350 -4.27 10.77 -3.41
CA GLU A 350 -3.95 12.20 -3.54
C GLU A 350 -4.39 12.76 -4.88
N PHE A 351 -4.11 12.05 -5.98
CA PHE A 351 -4.55 12.46 -7.31
C PHE A 351 -6.08 12.50 -7.40
N PHE A 352 -6.74 11.40 -7.06
CA PHE A 352 -8.18 11.29 -7.27
C PHE A 352 -8.97 12.23 -6.36
N TRP A 353 -8.60 12.30 -5.08
CA TRP A 353 -9.30 13.15 -4.12
C TRP A 353 -8.99 14.63 -4.34
N ASN A 354 -7.69 15.00 -4.24
CA ASN A 354 -7.30 16.39 -4.18
C ASN A 354 -7.28 17.04 -5.58
N GLU A 355 -6.74 16.36 -6.60
CA GLU A 355 -6.55 16.98 -7.92
C GLU A 355 -7.78 16.81 -8.80
N PHE A 356 -8.30 15.58 -8.94
CA PHE A 356 -9.47 15.34 -9.79
C PHE A 356 -10.76 15.88 -9.16
N CYS A 357 -11.11 15.40 -7.93
CA CYS A 357 -12.40 15.75 -7.33
C CYS A 357 -12.48 17.17 -6.79
N ASP A 358 -11.46 17.62 -6.05
CA ASP A 358 -11.53 18.92 -5.36
C ASP A 358 -11.18 20.09 -6.27
N TRP A 359 -10.41 19.84 -7.34
CA TRP A 359 -10.00 20.90 -8.26
C TRP A 359 -10.54 20.72 -9.67
N TYR A 360 -10.20 19.65 -10.38
CA TYR A 360 -10.54 19.57 -11.81
C TYR A 360 -12.05 19.59 -12.06
N ILE A 361 -12.84 18.84 -11.28
CA ILE A 361 -14.31 18.84 -11.39
C ILE A 361 -14.87 20.26 -11.16
N GLU A 362 -14.30 21.02 -10.24
CA GLU A 362 -14.75 22.39 -9.99
C GLU A 362 -14.31 23.34 -11.11
N LEU A 363 -13.08 23.23 -11.59
CA LEU A 363 -12.58 24.04 -12.72
C LEU A 363 -13.35 23.72 -14.01
N TYR A 364 -13.64 22.45 -14.28
CA TYR A 364 -14.41 21.98 -15.41
C TYR A 364 -15.80 22.66 -15.53
N LYS A 365 -16.46 22.97 -14.41
CA LYS A 365 -17.78 23.64 -14.41
C LYS A 365 -17.74 25.04 -15.04
N TYR A 366 -16.59 25.70 -14.97
CA TYR A 366 -16.39 27.07 -15.45
C TYR A 366 -15.53 27.14 -16.72
N ASP A 367 -14.96 26.00 -17.13
CA ASP A 367 -14.21 25.91 -18.38
C ASP A 367 -15.17 25.98 -19.57
N LYS A 368 -15.18 27.11 -20.25
CA LYS A 368 -15.97 27.29 -21.44
C LYS A 368 -15.17 26.82 -22.66
N TYR A 369 -15.60 25.75 -23.25
CA TYR A 369 -15.17 25.34 -24.55
C TYR A 369 -15.89 26.18 -25.61
N ASP A 370 -15.19 27.10 -26.23
CA ASP A 370 -15.76 27.88 -27.34
C ASP A 370 -15.67 27.06 -28.63
N SER A 371 -16.79 26.43 -28.98
CA SER A 371 -16.90 25.62 -30.20
C SER A 371 -16.67 26.48 -31.47
N GLU A 372 -16.91 27.79 -31.45
CA GLU A 372 -16.75 28.67 -32.62
C GLU A 372 -15.27 29.01 -32.87
N LEU A 373 -14.48 29.23 -31.81
CA LEU A 373 -13.05 29.48 -31.93
C LEU A 373 -12.27 28.27 -32.46
N HIS A 374 -12.76 27.06 -32.19
CA HIS A 374 -12.04 25.82 -32.47
C HIS A 374 -12.45 25.15 -33.79
N THR A 375 -13.63 25.45 -34.35
CA THR A 375 -14.14 24.78 -35.56
C THR A 375 -13.90 25.51 -36.87
N GLY A 376 -13.52 26.80 -36.88
CA GLY A 376 -13.61 27.57 -38.11
C GLY A 376 -12.30 28.02 -38.76
N ARG A 377 -11.23 28.25 -38.02
CA ARG A 377 -10.03 28.94 -38.55
C ARG A 377 -8.80 28.11 -38.82
N LEU A 378 -8.68 26.90 -38.23
CA LEU A 378 -7.45 26.09 -38.29
C LEU A 378 -7.65 24.67 -38.83
N GLY A 379 -8.84 24.28 -39.29
CA GLY A 379 -9.10 22.95 -39.84
C GLY A 379 -9.18 21.83 -38.78
N TYR A 380 -9.36 22.17 -37.51
CA TYR A 380 -9.59 21.20 -36.43
C TYR A 380 -11.02 20.67 -36.48
N GLY A 381 -11.19 19.37 -36.19
CA GLY A 381 -12.50 18.75 -36.01
C GLY A 381 -13.15 19.19 -34.69
N PRO A 382 -14.48 19.00 -34.53
CA PRO A 382 -15.14 19.22 -33.27
C PRO A 382 -14.58 18.29 -32.20
N ARG A 383 -14.42 18.81 -30.97
CA ARG A 383 -13.97 18.04 -29.79
C ARG A 383 -15.06 18.05 -28.72
N ASP A 384 -15.29 16.90 -28.11
CA ASP A 384 -16.20 16.80 -26.98
C ASP A 384 -15.49 17.31 -25.71
N LYS A 385 -16.11 18.24 -25.01
CA LYS A 385 -15.67 18.75 -23.71
C LYS A 385 -15.48 17.63 -22.67
N ASN A 386 -16.27 16.56 -22.77
CA ASN A 386 -16.25 15.45 -21.83
C ASN A 386 -15.09 14.46 -22.07
N GLU A 387 -14.41 14.54 -23.21
CA GLU A 387 -13.36 13.61 -23.60
C GLU A 387 -12.27 13.45 -22.52
N VAL A 388 -11.71 14.55 -22.03
CA VAL A 388 -10.69 14.52 -20.98
C VAL A 388 -11.27 14.04 -19.65
N LEU A 389 -12.51 14.47 -19.34
CA LEU A 389 -13.19 14.06 -18.11
C LEU A 389 -13.40 12.54 -18.04
N VAL A 390 -13.87 11.94 -19.15
CA VAL A 390 -14.05 10.49 -19.28
C VAL A 390 -12.70 9.77 -19.19
N ARG A 391 -11.70 10.26 -19.90
CA ARG A 391 -10.36 9.66 -19.90
C ARG A 391 -9.73 9.58 -18.52
N ILE A 392 -9.87 10.67 -17.73
CA ILE A 392 -9.32 10.68 -16.37
C ILE A 392 -10.03 9.67 -15.48
N LEU A 393 -11.37 9.58 -15.59
CA LEU A 393 -12.12 8.56 -14.85
C LEU A 393 -11.68 7.16 -15.25
N GLU A 394 -11.60 6.87 -16.55
CA GLU A 394 -11.22 5.58 -17.10
C GLU A 394 -9.84 5.10 -16.60
N ASP A 395 -8.81 5.95 -16.74
CA ASP A 395 -7.46 5.62 -16.29
C ASP A 395 -7.39 5.51 -14.76
N SER A 396 -8.16 6.34 -14.04
CA SER A 396 -8.27 6.23 -12.58
C SER A 396 -8.90 4.91 -12.14
N LEU A 397 -9.94 4.43 -12.83
CA LEU A 397 -10.57 3.14 -12.54
C LEU A 397 -9.59 1.98 -12.77
N ARG A 398 -8.82 2.03 -13.87
CA ARG A 398 -7.77 1.01 -14.15
C ARG A 398 -6.69 1.01 -13.08
N LEU A 399 -6.21 2.19 -12.67
CA LEU A 399 -5.18 2.34 -11.63
C LEU A 399 -5.67 1.88 -10.25
N LEU A 400 -6.93 2.15 -9.92
CA LEU A 400 -7.55 1.80 -8.64
C LEU A 400 -8.00 0.33 -8.56
N HIS A 401 -8.19 -0.35 -9.71
CA HIS A 401 -8.77 -1.69 -9.76
C HIS A 401 -8.06 -2.73 -8.88
N PRO A 402 -6.73 -2.78 -8.80
CA PRO A 402 -6.04 -3.72 -7.90
C PRO A 402 -6.39 -3.52 -6.42
N PHE A 403 -6.72 -2.30 -6.00
CA PHE A 403 -7.05 -1.96 -4.62
C PHE A 403 -8.54 -2.07 -4.32
N MET A 404 -9.40 -1.64 -5.24
CA MET A 404 -10.86 -1.55 -5.07
C MET A 404 -11.61 -2.18 -6.26
N PRO A 405 -11.48 -3.51 -6.47
CA PRO A 405 -11.93 -4.17 -7.71
C PRO A 405 -13.44 -4.14 -7.93
N PHE A 406 -14.25 -4.23 -6.86
CA PHE A 406 -15.70 -4.38 -7.02
C PHE A 406 -16.38 -3.10 -7.50
N MET A 407 -16.04 -1.98 -6.89
CA MET A 407 -16.62 -0.69 -7.24
C MET A 407 -16.11 -0.20 -8.60
N THR A 408 -14.83 -0.34 -8.87
CA THR A 408 -14.24 0.08 -10.14
C THR A 408 -14.80 -0.71 -11.31
N GLU A 409 -14.97 -2.04 -11.16
CA GLU A 409 -15.65 -2.88 -12.14
C GLU A 409 -17.11 -2.45 -12.34
N LYS A 410 -17.83 -2.17 -11.25
CA LYS A 410 -19.24 -1.72 -11.35
C LYS A 410 -19.38 -0.41 -12.12
N ILE A 411 -18.49 0.55 -11.88
CA ILE A 411 -18.49 1.83 -12.61
C ILE A 411 -18.11 1.60 -14.07
N TRP A 412 -17.13 0.74 -14.34
CA TRP A 412 -16.72 0.34 -15.67
C TRP A 412 -17.87 -0.25 -16.50
N GLN A 413 -18.64 -1.17 -15.92
CA GLN A 413 -19.84 -1.73 -16.56
C GLN A 413 -20.89 -0.68 -16.88
N ILE A 414 -21.06 0.34 -16.02
CA ILE A 414 -21.99 1.45 -16.29
C ILE A 414 -21.48 2.28 -17.48
N LEU A 415 -20.18 2.56 -17.56
CA LEU A 415 -19.57 3.26 -18.71
C LEU A 415 -19.77 2.48 -20.02
N GLN A 416 -19.64 1.15 -19.99
CA GLN A 416 -19.89 0.29 -21.16
C GLN A 416 -21.35 0.34 -21.62
N ASN A 417 -22.31 0.31 -20.70
CA ASN A 417 -23.72 0.39 -21.02
C ASN A 417 -24.12 1.71 -21.71
N GLU A 418 -23.35 2.78 -21.49
CA GLU A 418 -23.51 4.06 -22.23
C GLU A 418 -22.84 4.01 -23.62
N SER A 419 -22.50 2.82 -24.13
CA SER A 419 -21.95 2.56 -25.46
C SER A 419 -20.54 3.12 -25.72
N LEU A 420 -19.75 3.32 -24.66
CA LEU A 420 -18.42 3.91 -24.78
C LEU A 420 -17.32 2.87 -25.10
N TYR A 421 -17.54 1.59 -24.78
CA TYR A 421 -16.52 0.53 -24.91
C TYR A 421 -17.11 -0.82 -25.30
N ASP A 422 -16.24 -1.72 -25.79
CA ASP A 422 -16.57 -3.13 -25.98
C ASP A 422 -16.90 -3.80 -24.62
N ASN A 423 -17.74 -4.82 -24.66
CA ASN A 423 -18.25 -5.51 -23.46
C ASN A 423 -17.16 -6.42 -22.85
N THR A 424 -16.14 -5.82 -22.23
CA THR A 424 -15.01 -6.49 -21.60
C THR A 424 -14.85 -6.04 -20.15
N ASN A 425 -14.51 -6.96 -19.24
CA ASN A 425 -14.28 -6.64 -17.84
C ASN A 425 -13.05 -5.75 -17.65
N LEU A 426 -13.07 -4.90 -16.65
CA LEU A 426 -11.98 -3.98 -16.32
C LEU A 426 -10.66 -4.73 -16.03
N ILE A 427 -10.73 -5.88 -15.38
CA ILE A 427 -9.56 -6.72 -15.09
C ILE A 427 -8.79 -7.16 -16.34
N ASN A 428 -9.48 -7.23 -17.49
CA ASN A 428 -8.86 -7.61 -18.79
C ASN A 428 -8.33 -6.41 -19.57
N GLN A 429 -8.48 -5.20 -19.04
CA GLN A 429 -7.98 -3.99 -19.68
C GLN A 429 -6.49 -3.79 -19.42
N ASN A 430 -5.81 -3.16 -20.37
CA ASN A 430 -4.41 -2.80 -20.18
C ASN A 430 -4.26 -1.83 -19.01
N TYR A 431 -3.37 -2.15 -18.09
CA TYR A 431 -3.01 -1.24 -17.01
C TYR A 431 -2.31 0.00 -17.57
N PRO A 432 -2.62 1.21 -17.10
CA PRO A 432 -1.99 2.43 -17.61
C PRO A 432 -0.47 2.39 -17.41
N HIS A 433 0.29 2.52 -18.50
CA HIS A 433 1.75 2.41 -18.50
C HIS A 433 2.40 3.62 -19.15
N THR A 434 3.69 3.83 -18.89
CA THR A 434 4.51 4.93 -19.41
C THR A 434 4.56 5.04 -20.94
N HIS A 435 4.38 3.94 -21.68
CA HIS A 435 4.31 3.95 -23.14
C HIS A 435 3.08 4.70 -23.67
N TYR A 436 1.98 4.73 -22.92
CA TYR A 436 0.80 5.56 -23.19
C TYR A 436 1.11 7.05 -23.17
N ILE A 437 2.07 7.45 -22.37
CA ILE A 437 2.42 8.85 -22.09
C ILE A 437 3.14 9.49 -23.27
N LYS A 438 3.89 8.74 -24.06
CA LYS A 438 4.61 9.26 -25.23
C LYS A 438 3.68 9.82 -26.33
N SER A 439 2.42 9.42 -26.34
CA SER A 439 1.40 9.97 -27.25
C SER A 439 0.84 11.34 -26.79
N TRP A 440 1.19 11.78 -25.56
CA TRP A 440 0.68 13.00 -24.97
C TRP A 440 1.59 14.24 -25.19
N ASN A 441 2.26 14.31 -26.34
CA ASN A 441 3.10 15.45 -26.76
C ASN A 441 2.37 16.81 -26.77
N ARG A 442 1.11 16.85 -26.33
CA ARG A 442 0.20 18.00 -26.34
C ARG A 442 0.10 18.71 -24.99
N ILE A 443 0.65 18.12 -23.90
CA ILE A 443 0.65 18.76 -22.58
C ILE A 443 1.72 19.85 -22.59
N ASP A 444 1.29 21.07 -22.37
CA ASP A 444 2.20 22.22 -22.20
C ASP A 444 2.54 22.36 -20.70
N GLU A 445 3.79 22.14 -20.33
CA GLU A 445 4.28 22.26 -18.95
C GLU A 445 4.01 23.64 -18.35
N ASN A 446 4.07 24.70 -19.16
CA ASN A 446 3.74 26.04 -18.69
C ASN A 446 2.26 26.18 -18.31
N ALA A 447 1.36 25.46 -18.99
CA ALA A 447 -0.06 25.44 -18.63
C ALA A 447 -0.30 24.68 -17.33
N VAL A 448 0.47 23.61 -17.08
CA VAL A 448 0.45 22.86 -15.79
C VAL A 448 0.88 23.79 -14.67
N ASP A 449 2.05 24.44 -14.78
CA ASP A 449 2.56 25.39 -13.78
C ASP A 449 1.59 26.55 -13.54
N MET A 450 1.03 27.11 -14.61
CA MET A 450 0.10 28.22 -14.51
C MET A 450 -1.17 27.84 -13.76
N THR A 451 -1.70 26.64 -14.00
CA THR A 451 -2.90 26.17 -13.29
C THR A 451 -2.61 25.89 -11.82
N ASP A 452 -1.44 25.34 -11.50
CA ASP A 452 -0.99 25.20 -10.10
C ASP A 452 -0.90 26.58 -9.41
N ASP A 453 -0.34 27.59 -10.07
CA ASP A 453 -0.29 28.97 -9.55
C ASP A 453 -1.71 29.56 -9.34
N ILE A 454 -2.65 29.33 -10.27
CA ILE A 454 -4.05 29.74 -10.13
C ILE A 454 -4.70 29.07 -8.92
N ILE A 455 -4.58 27.76 -8.80
CA ILE A 455 -5.11 26.98 -7.67
C ILE A 455 -4.55 27.50 -6.34
N GLN A 456 -3.24 27.68 -6.27
CA GLN A 456 -2.59 28.19 -5.07
C GLN A 456 -3.02 29.63 -4.73
N SER A 457 -3.23 30.46 -5.74
CA SER A 457 -3.74 31.83 -5.55
C SER A 457 -5.17 31.84 -5.01
N ILE A 458 -6.04 30.94 -5.50
CA ILE A 458 -7.40 30.77 -4.98
C ILE A 458 -7.37 30.31 -3.51
N LYS A 459 -6.50 29.34 -3.17
CA LYS A 459 -6.29 28.92 -1.77
C LYS A 459 -5.84 30.09 -0.90
N THR A 460 -4.89 30.88 -1.38
CA THR A 460 -4.37 32.05 -0.65
C THR A 460 -5.46 33.11 -0.44
N ILE A 461 -6.27 33.41 -1.48
CA ILE A 461 -7.39 34.34 -1.35
C ILE A 461 -8.42 33.83 -0.33
N ARG A 462 -8.77 32.53 -0.37
CA ARG A 462 -9.67 31.91 0.63
C ARG A 462 -9.11 32.05 2.04
N ASN A 463 -7.82 31.83 2.23
CA ASN A 463 -7.15 32.01 3.53
C ASN A 463 -7.17 33.47 3.99
N ILE A 464 -6.84 34.42 3.11
CA ILE A 464 -6.95 35.87 3.41
C ILE A 464 -8.36 36.22 3.85
N ARG A 465 -9.39 35.76 3.11
CA ARG A 465 -10.80 35.99 3.46
C ARG A 465 -11.13 35.46 4.87
N SER A 466 -10.71 34.22 5.18
CA SER A 466 -10.91 33.60 6.48
C SER A 466 -10.23 34.39 7.59
N GLU A 467 -8.97 34.79 7.38
CA GLU A 467 -8.20 35.56 8.36
C GLU A 467 -8.74 36.97 8.58
N LEU A 468 -9.29 37.57 7.56
CA LEU A 468 -9.92 38.91 7.67
C LEU A 468 -11.37 38.83 8.19
N GLY A 469 -11.95 37.63 8.34
CA GLY A 469 -13.35 37.47 8.75
C GLY A 469 -14.34 37.95 7.71
N ILE A 470 -13.99 37.87 6.39
CA ILE A 470 -14.86 38.25 5.30
C ILE A 470 -15.95 37.17 5.13
N GLU A 471 -17.22 37.61 5.07
CA GLU A 471 -18.36 36.71 4.91
C GLU A 471 -18.25 35.87 3.64
N HIS A 472 -18.71 34.62 3.70
CA HIS A 472 -18.54 33.63 2.63
C HIS A 472 -19.06 34.14 1.27
N ASN A 473 -20.19 34.82 1.26
CA ASN A 473 -20.84 35.33 0.01
C ASN A 473 -20.40 36.71 -0.45
N GLN A 474 -19.62 37.44 0.36
CA GLN A 474 -19.13 38.76 0.02
C GLN A 474 -18.07 38.67 -1.09
N ILE A 475 -18.32 39.34 -2.22
CA ILE A 475 -17.36 39.41 -3.32
C ILE A 475 -16.32 40.50 -3.01
N ILE A 476 -15.05 40.17 -3.20
CA ILE A 476 -13.91 41.11 -3.10
C ILE A 476 -13.32 41.37 -4.47
N ASN A 477 -12.72 42.54 -4.65
CA ASN A 477 -12.03 42.87 -5.89
C ASN A 477 -10.57 42.40 -5.83
N ILE A 478 -10.09 41.82 -6.93
CA ILE A 478 -8.69 41.45 -7.12
C ILE A 478 -8.16 42.03 -8.41
N SER A 479 -6.87 42.36 -8.47
CA SER A 479 -6.19 42.68 -9.72
C SER A 479 -5.05 41.70 -9.97
N MET A 480 -4.85 41.37 -11.23
CA MET A 480 -3.66 40.66 -11.69
C MET A 480 -2.66 41.70 -12.20
N LEU A 481 -1.53 41.82 -11.52
CA LEU A 481 -0.45 42.70 -11.93
C LEU A 481 0.37 42.02 -13.02
N PRO A 482 0.61 42.68 -14.18
CA PRO A 482 1.44 42.09 -15.22
C PRO A 482 2.86 41.92 -14.71
N GLY A 483 3.27 40.66 -14.44
CA GLY A 483 4.66 40.31 -14.24
C GLY A 483 5.41 40.41 -15.59
N ARG A 484 6.70 40.75 -15.59
CA ARG A 484 7.55 40.81 -16.82
C ARG A 484 7.54 39.54 -17.68
N SER A 485 6.95 38.41 -17.18
CA SER A 485 6.89 37.11 -17.83
C SER A 485 5.48 36.65 -18.20
N PHE A 486 4.45 37.37 -17.80
CA PHE A 486 3.05 37.01 -18.10
C PHE A 486 2.61 37.65 -19.41
N THR A 487 3.22 37.23 -20.52
CA THR A 487 2.64 37.51 -21.85
C THR A 487 1.88 36.23 -22.23
N MET A 488 0.54 36.32 -22.35
CA MET A 488 -0.35 35.27 -22.89
C MET A 488 0.15 34.68 -24.22
N ASN A 489 1.02 35.39 -24.93
CA ASN A 489 1.60 35.02 -26.22
C ASN A 489 2.69 33.93 -26.17
N ARG A 490 3.07 33.38 -25.00
CA ARG A 490 4.09 32.32 -24.90
C ARG A 490 3.56 30.90 -24.79
N LEU A 491 2.28 30.73 -24.61
CA LEU A 491 1.63 29.42 -24.68
C LEU A 491 1.44 29.08 -26.16
N LYS A 492 2.34 28.33 -26.74
CA LYS A 492 2.46 28.10 -28.20
C LYS A 492 1.19 27.59 -28.89
N ASN A 493 0.20 27.04 -28.17
CA ASN A 493 -1.03 26.47 -28.71
C ASN A 493 -2.20 26.45 -27.71
N ILE A 494 -2.19 27.26 -26.65
CA ILE A 494 -3.22 27.24 -25.62
C ILE A 494 -3.81 28.63 -25.48
N SER A 495 -5.12 28.75 -25.62
CA SER A 495 -5.86 30.00 -25.35
C SER A 495 -6.26 30.01 -23.86
N VAL A 496 -5.82 31.04 -23.14
CA VAL A 496 -6.40 31.35 -21.82
C VAL A 496 -7.49 32.39 -22.09
N ASP A 497 -8.73 31.95 -21.94
CA ASP A 497 -9.87 32.85 -22.03
C ASP A 497 -9.96 33.67 -20.73
N GLU A 498 -9.94 35.01 -20.86
CA GLU A 498 -10.06 35.93 -19.72
C GLU A 498 -11.39 35.76 -18.99
N ASP A 499 -12.47 35.42 -19.70
CA ASP A 499 -13.78 35.16 -19.12
C ASP A 499 -13.76 33.86 -18.29
N VAL A 500 -13.07 32.80 -18.74
CA VAL A 500 -12.90 31.56 -18.00
C VAL A 500 -12.14 31.80 -16.69
N LEU A 501 -11.06 32.56 -16.77
CA LEU A 501 -10.27 32.89 -15.59
C LEU A 501 -11.07 33.78 -14.61
N SER A 502 -11.78 34.80 -15.10
CA SER A 502 -12.63 35.67 -14.29
C SER A 502 -13.74 34.87 -13.59
N ASN A 503 -14.42 33.96 -14.31
CA ASN A 503 -15.44 33.08 -13.75
C ASN A 503 -14.86 32.13 -12.71
N THR A 504 -13.67 31.59 -12.93
CA THR A 504 -12.97 30.72 -12.00
C THR A 504 -12.73 31.40 -10.64
N TYR A 505 -12.14 32.60 -10.65
CA TYR A 505 -11.91 33.36 -9.41
C TYR A 505 -13.22 33.79 -8.74
N LEU A 506 -14.19 34.25 -9.54
CA LEU A 506 -15.49 34.69 -9.00
C LEU A 506 -16.20 33.55 -8.25
N ASN A 507 -16.19 32.37 -8.81
CA ASN A 507 -16.93 31.24 -8.25
C ASN A 507 -16.14 30.52 -7.18
N LEU A 508 -14.85 30.25 -7.38
CA LEU A 508 -14.04 29.47 -6.47
C LEU A 508 -13.43 30.30 -5.32
N ALA A 509 -13.20 31.59 -5.52
CA ALA A 509 -12.62 32.48 -4.49
C ALA A 509 -13.57 33.56 -4.01
N LYS A 510 -14.75 33.72 -4.64
CA LYS A 510 -15.63 34.90 -4.47
C LYS A 510 -14.86 36.22 -4.69
N ALA A 511 -14.03 36.22 -5.74
CA ALA A 511 -13.14 37.30 -6.07
C ALA A 511 -13.37 37.76 -7.53
N LYS A 512 -13.64 39.04 -7.75
CA LYS A 512 -13.86 39.63 -9.08
C LYS A 512 -12.56 40.25 -9.56
N ILE A 513 -12.10 39.83 -10.74
CA ILE A 513 -10.95 40.45 -11.39
C ILE A 513 -11.36 41.85 -11.89
N VAL A 514 -10.61 42.88 -11.50
CA VAL A 514 -10.81 44.28 -11.93
C VAL A 514 -9.49 44.85 -12.45
N ASN A 515 -9.59 45.95 -13.24
CA ASN A 515 -8.38 46.64 -13.68
C ASN A 515 -7.57 47.19 -12.50
N THR A 516 -6.25 47.15 -12.59
CA THR A 516 -5.32 47.63 -11.56
C THR A 516 -5.57 49.09 -11.19
N GLU A 517 -5.97 49.94 -12.14
CA GLU A 517 -6.31 51.34 -11.88
C GLU A 517 -7.54 51.50 -10.99
N LEU A 518 -8.55 50.64 -11.19
CA LEU A 518 -9.75 50.61 -10.35
C LEU A 518 -9.45 50.11 -8.93
N LEU A 519 -8.55 49.15 -8.81
CA LEU A 519 -8.15 48.62 -7.51
C LEU A 519 -7.38 49.66 -6.69
N ASN A 520 -6.52 50.47 -7.33
CA ASN A 520 -5.72 51.51 -6.68
C ASN A 520 -6.56 52.67 -6.09
N ILE A 521 -7.82 52.76 -6.44
CA ILE A 521 -8.78 53.70 -5.82
C ILE A 521 -9.21 53.21 -4.43
N GLU A 522 -9.15 51.89 -4.22
CA GLU A 522 -9.46 51.27 -2.94
C GLU A 522 -8.26 51.46 -1.97
N LYS A 523 -8.51 52.06 -0.80
CA LYS A 523 -7.47 52.55 0.14
C LYS A 523 -6.63 51.46 0.80
N LYS A 524 -6.98 50.14 0.67
CA LYS A 524 -6.30 49.03 1.38
C LYS A 524 -6.22 47.82 0.46
N ILE A 525 -5.02 47.52 0.00
CA ILE A 525 -4.73 46.39 -0.90
C ILE A 525 -3.68 45.50 -0.28
N ILE A 526 -3.91 44.17 -0.26
CA ILE A 526 -2.91 43.17 0.05
C ILE A 526 -2.27 42.68 -1.23
N HIS A 527 -0.96 42.79 -1.35
CA HIS A 527 -0.20 42.26 -2.49
C HIS A 527 0.50 40.97 -2.12
N PHE A 528 0.40 39.95 -2.97
CA PHE A 528 1.17 38.71 -2.83
C PHE A 528 1.58 38.17 -4.20
N THR A 529 2.60 37.31 -4.19
CA THR A 529 3.14 36.66 -5.38
C THR A 529 3.11 35.17 -5.21
N ILE A 530 2.59 34.43 -6.18
CA ILE A 530 2.58 32.98 -6.23
C ILE A 530 3.14 32.56 -7.59
N GLY A 531 4.27 31.86 -7.59
CA GLY A 531 4.94 31.50 -8.81
C GLY A 531 5.16 32.72 -9.72
N LYS A 532 4.50 32.69 -10.87
CA LYS A 532 4.56 33.76 -11.87
C LYS A 532 3.44 34.81 -11.70
N LEU A 533 2.47 34.60 -10.81
CA LEU A 533 1.32 35.46 -10.60
C LEU A 533 1.59 36.51 -9.52
N ARG A 534 1.30 37.78 -9.82
CA ARG A 534 1.25 38.85 -8.84
C ARG A 534 -0.18 39.34 -8.71
N LEU A 535 -0.71 39.33 -7.51
CA LEU A 535 -2.09 39.65 -7.21
C LEU A 535 -2.20 40.78 -6.18
N GLY A 536 -3.15 41.66 -6.40
CA GLY A 536 -3.61 42.61 -5.41
C GLY A 536 -5.03 42.23 -4.97
N VAL A 537 -5.30 42.21 -3.68
CA VAL A 537 -6.61 41.87 -3.09
C VAL A 537 -7.11 43.08 -2.32
N SER A 538 -8.30 43.58 -2.66
CA SER A 538 -8.90 44.67 -1.92
C SER A 538 -9.47 44.21 -0.57
N ILE A 539 -9.29 45.04 0.45
CA ILE A 539 -9.86 44.79 1.77
C ILE A 539 -11.16 45.58 1.90
N PRO A 540 -12.32 44.94 2.12
CA PRO A 540 -13.59 45.61 2.27
C PRO A 540 -13.59 46.69 3.39
N GLU A 541 -14.37 47.73 3.22
CA GLU A 541 -14.57 48.76 4.26
C GLU A 541 -15.20 48.14 5.51
N GLY A 542 -14.77 48.57 6.69
CA GLY A 542 -15.28 48.06 7.98
C GLY A 542 -14.37 47.01 8.65
N ILE A 543 -13.36 46.48 7.97
CA ILE A 543 -12.41 45.54 8.57
C ILE A 543 -11.34 46.29 9.36
N ASN A 544 -11.23 46.02 10.66
CA ASN A 544 -10.20 46.58 11.52
C ASN A 544 -8.88 45.79 11.39
N ILE A 545 -8.04 46.26 10.45
CA ILE A 545 -6.76 45.61 10.15
C ILE A 545 -5.86 45.50 11.39
N ASN A 546 -5.85 46.54 12.26
CA ASN A 546 -5.01 46.52 13.46
C ASN A 546 -5.40 45.39 14.41
N SER A 547 -6.69 45.07 14.54
CA SER A 547 -7.16 43.93 15.35
C SER A 547 -6.75 42.61 14.74
N VAL A 548 -6.81 42.47 13.40
CA VAL A 548 -6.37 41.26 12.67
C VAL A 548 -4.86 41.06 12.83
N ILE A 549 -4.06 42.12 12.64
CA ILE A 549 -2.60 42.07 12.84
C ILE A 549 -2.26 41.62 14.25
N LYS A 550 -2.95 42.19 15.26
CA LYS A 550 -2.73 41.78 16.67
C LYS A 550 -3.05 40.31 16.91
N ARG A 551 -4.18 39.82 16.35
CA ARG A 551 -4.58 38.42 16.45
C ARG A 551 -3.56 37.51 15.78
N ILE A 552 -3.17 37.79 14.53
CA ILE A 552 -2.19 36.99 13.77
C ILE A 552 -0.84 36.95 14.49
N LYS A 553 -0.37 38.10 15.01
CA LYS A 553 0.88 38.15 15.80
C LYS A 553 0.80 37.30 17.06
N THR A 554 -0.36 37.25 17.73
CA THR A 554 -0.58 36.42 18.91
C THR A 554 -0.56 34.93 18.53
N GLU A 555 -1.27 34.56 17.45
CA GLU A 555 -1.31 33.18 16.94
C GLU A 555 0.08 32.68 16.51
N ILE A 556 0.86 33.51 15.80
CA ILE A 556 2.25 33.17 15.43
C ILE A 556 3.09 32.88 16.70
N LYS A 557 3.00 33.71 17.73
CA LYS A 557 3.73 33.49 18.98
C LYS A 557 3.31 32.19 19.68
N GLU A 558 2.02 31.85 19.64
CA GLU A 558 1.53 30.59 20.21
C GLU A 558 2.03 29.38 19.42
N ILE A 559 2.04 29.46 18.09
CA ILE A 559 2.58 28.40 17.23
C ILE A 559 4.09 28.25 17.46
N GLU A 560 4.84 29.35 17.53
CA GLU A 560 6.28 29.31 17.83
C GLU A 560 6.57 28.62 19.19
N ARG A 561 5.74 28.88 20.20
CA ARG A 561 5.84 28.18 21.49
C ARG A 561 5.57 26.68 21.40
N ARG A 562 4.72 26.24 20.47
CA ARG A 562 4.43 24.81 20.22
C ARG A 562 5.50 24.14 19.37
N ILE A 563 6.03 24.82 18.36
CA ILE A 563 7.06 24.31 17.44
C ILE A 563 8.39 24.08 18.18
N THR A 564 8.83 25.03 18.99
CA THR A 564 10.15 24.98 19.65
C THR A 564 10.40 23.68 20.46
N PRO A 565 9.45 23.19 21.29
CA PRO A 565 9.61 21.89 21.96
C PRO A 565 9.58 20.69 21.01
N LEU A 566 8.74 20.74 19.95
CA LEU A 566 8.63 19.67 18.96
C LEU A 566 9.93 19.52 18.18
N GLU A 567 10.51 20.61 17.69
CA GLU A 567 11.81 20.60 17.02
C GLU A 567 12.93 20.05 17.90
N LYS A 568 12.99 20.47 19.16
CA LYS A 568 13.99 19.95 20.11
C LYS A 568 13.83 18.46 20.33
N ARG A 569 12.58 17.98 20.44
CA ARG A 569 12.26 16.57 20.65
C ARG A 569 12.64 15.72 19.44
N ILE A 570 12.29 16.16 18.23
CA ILE A 570 12.59 15.45 16.98
C ILE A 570 14.09 15.42 16.69
N LYS A 571 14.83 16.48 17.07
CA LYS A 571 16.30 16.56 16.93
C LYS A 571 17.07 15.80 18.01
N SER A 572 16.41 15.32 19.06
CA SER A 572 17.06 14.53 20.12
C SER A 572 17.39 13.12 19.60
N PRO A 573 18.68 12.71 19.64
CA PRO A 573 19.07 11.35 19.25
C PRO A 573 18.37 10.27 20.09
N ASP A 574 18.16 10.52 21.38
CA ASP A 574 17.48 9.59 22.27
C ASP A 574 16.03 9.36 21.89
N PHE A 575 15.33 10.41 21.47
CA PHE A 575 13.95 10.29 21.00
C PHE A 575 13.89 9.57 19.65
N PHE A 576 14.78 9.91 18.73
CA PHE A 576 14.80 9.32 17.40
C PHE A 576 15.14 7.82 17.41
N ASN A 577 16.03 7.40 18.30
CA ASN A 577 16.50 6.02 18.40
C ASN A 577 15.59 5.13 19.27
N ASN A 578 14.87 5.69 20.25
CA ASN A 578 14.12 4.92 21.25
C ASN A 578 12.61 5.07 21.13
N ALA A 579 12.09 6.10 20.45
CA ALA A 579 10.64 6.26 20.29
C ALA A 579 10.11 5.35 19.17
N PRO A 580 8.90 4.79 19.33
CA PRO A 580 8.24 4.06 18.24
C PRO A 580 8.15 4.94 16.97
N GLU A 581 8.43 4.34 15.82
CA GLU A 581 8.47 5.04 14.52
C GLU A 581 7.18 5.81 14.22
N GLU A 582 6.04 5.25 14.62
CA GLU A 582 4.72 5.89 14.52
C GLU A 582 4.62 7.22 15.31
N ILE A 583 5.24 7.28 16.49
CA ILE A 583 5.26 8.51 17.31
C ILE A 583 6.19 9.54 16.66
N VAL A 584 7.33 9.10 16.14
CA VAL A 584 8.27 9.98 15.42
C VAL A 584 7.61 10.57 14.16
N LEU A 585 6.89 9.75 13.40
CA LEU A 585 6.18 10.18 12.19
C LEU A 585 5.08 11.19 12.55
N LYS A 586 4.26 10.89 13.53
CA LYS A 586 3.18 11.77 14.00
C LYS A 586 3.67 13.13 14.52
N GLU A 587 4.80 13.14 15.23
CA GLU A 587 5.39 14.40 15.71
C GLU A 587 6.03 15.19 14.56
N LYS A 588 6.59 14.53 13.53
CA LYS A 588 7.05 15.18 12.30
C LYS A 588 5.90 15.80 11.51
N GLU A 589 4.82 15.07 11.27
CA GLU A 589 3.61 15.58 10.62
C GLU A 589 3.05 16.80 11.37
N ARG A 590 2.99 16.73 12.69
CA ARG A 590 2.53 17.84 13.53
C ARG A 590 3.45 19.06 13.44
N LEU A 591 4.76 18.83 13.37
CA LEU A 591 5.73 19.91 13.19
C LEU A 591 5.55 20.58 11.83
N GLU A 592 5.39 19.79 10.78
CA GLU A 592 5.19 20.26 9.41
C GLU A 592 3.89 21.08 9.30
N GLU A 593 2.78 20.58 9.84
CA GLU A 593 1.50 21.29 9.88
C GLU A 593 1.60 22.65 10.57
N GLN A 594 2.21 22.70 11.76
CA GLN A 594 2.38 23.93 12.51
C GLN A 594 3.34 24.89 11.80
N SER A 595 4.41 24.39 11.17
CA SER A 595 5.36 25.21 10.42
C SER A 595 4.73 25.81 9.18
N ASN A 596 3.92 25.03 8.44
CA ASN A 596 3.17 25.51 7.29
C ASN A 596 2.16 26.59 7.69
N ARG A 597 1.42 26.38 8.79
CA ARG A 597 0.48 27.38 9.31
C ARG A 597 1.20 28.67 9.69
N MET A 598 2.33 28.59 10.38
CA MET A 598 3.14 29.74 10.76
C MET A 598 3.65 30.51 9.53
N SER A 599 4.11 29.80 8.52
CA SER A 599 4.57 30.41 7.25
C SER A 599 3.45 31.19 6.57
N GLN A 600 2.27 30.60 6.44
CA GLN A 600 1.08 31.26 5.90
C GLN A 600 0.71 32.55 6.66
N LEU A 601 0.68 32.47 7.98
CA LEU A 601 0.38 33.64 8.82
C LEU A 601 1.43 34.75 8.70
N LYS A 602 2.72 34.38 8.58
CA LYS A 602 3.81 35.35 8.37
C LYS A 602 3.71 36.03 7.01
N GLU A 603 3.34 35.30 5.95
CA GLU A 603 3.09 35.88 4.63
C GLU A 603 1.92 36.85 4.64
N ILE A 604 0.78 36.46 5.22
CA ILE A 604 -0.38 37.35 5.37
C ILE A 604 0.02 38.59 6.18
N LEU A 605 0.70 38.42 7.31
CA LEU A 605 1.15 39.54 8.15
C LEU A 605 2.06 40.51 7.38
N LYS A 606 2.99 39.98 6.58
CA LYS A 606 3.89 40.77 5.74
C LYS A 606 3.11 41.57 4.67
N SER A 607 1.99 41.02 4.19
CA SER A 607 1.16 41.63 3.15
C SER A 607 0.20 42.70 3.68
N ILE A 608 -0.17 42.66 4.98
CA ILE A 608 -1.12 43.62 5.61
C ILE A 608 -0.45 44.62 6.55
N SER A 609 0.83 44.47 6.87
CA SER A 609 1.62 45.38 7.69
C SER A 609 2.43 46.36 6.83
#